data_d0d6c68b89ebe4de9328801501b769c5
#
_entry.id   d0d6c68b89ebe4de9328801501b769c5
#
_cell.length_a   1.000
_cell.length_b   1.000
_cell.length_c   1.000
_cell.angle_alpha   90.00
_cell.angle_beta   90.00
_cell.angle_gamma   90.00
#
_symmetry.space_group_name_H-M   'P 1'
#
loop_
_entity.id
_entity.type
_entity.pdbx_description
1 polymer ?
#
loop_
_entity_poly.entity_id
_entity_poly.type
_entity_poly.pdbx_seq_one_letter_code
_entity_poly.pdbx_strand_id
1 'polypeptide(L)'
;LTICLVATVNVQAEEGLSVDLNSGRGGEAQRVDDGTEFKVCADQDNLPYSNNKMEGFENKIAEVLAKDLGKKLTYQFWYDRMGFLRNTLNAKRCDVVMGTTPDNDALRTSKPYYRSGHVFVYKKDSGLKITNWDSPDLKKSVIGIVGQSPATIPLNDHGLLGNARPYRMQRDLNLPPSYLVDDVIKGDIDVAVVWGPIGGYFAKQSKVPLEVVMIPEYENENVKGKEFWNISVGVRKADKERIAMIQGALDRNKDKIEQILNEYGIPHVPVVEGDNLMKTYRKGKTQSQEKRGDAIPKTE
;
A
#
# COMPACT_ATOMS: atom_id res chain seq x y z
N LEU A 1 50.86 -20.25 -43.72
CA LEU A 1 50.76 -20.08 -42.24
C LEU A 1 49.70 -19.04 -41.94
N THR A 2 48.52 -19.52 -41.58
CA THR A 2 47.37 -18.65 -41.27
C THR A 2 47.28 -18.51 -39.74
N ILE A 3 47.50 -17.30 -39.24
CA ILE A 3 47.42 -16.99 -37.80
C ILE A 3 45.95 -16.64 -37.49
N CYS A 4 45.28 -17.52 -36.74
CA CYS A 4 43.97 -17.22 -36.14
C CYS A 4 44.18 -16.35 -34.89
N LEU A 5 43.73 -15.08 -34.96
CA LEU A 5 43.54 -14.23 -33.78
C LEU A 5 42.29 -14.67 -33.05
N VAL A 6 42.47 -15.21 -31.85
CA VAL A 6 41.35 -15.45 -30.92
C VAL A 6 41.12 -14.17 -30.12
N ALA A 7 40.02 -13.47 -30.40
CA ALA A 7 39.58 -12.36 -29.59
C ALA A 7 38.90 -12.91 -28.32
N THR A 8 39.53 -12.71 -27.16
CA THR A 8 38.89 -12.95 -25.85
C THR A 8 37.93 -11.84 -25.54
N VAL A 9 36.64 -12.15 -25.61
CA VAL A 9 35.59 -11.28 -25.11
C VAL A 9 35.57 -11.40 -23.59
N ASN A 10 36.01 -10.37 -22.88
CA ASN A 10 35.80 -10.24 -21.46
C ASN A 10 34.30 -9.92 -21.24
N VAL A 11 33.52 -10.92 -20.91
CA VAL A 11 32.20 -10.75 -20.35
C VAL A 11 32.39 -10.35 -18.88
N GLN A 12 32.26 -9.07 -18.58
CA GLN A 12 32.03 -8.62 -17.21
C GLN A 12 30.67 -9.17 -16.77
N ALA A 13 30.70 -10.12 -15.84
CA ALA A 13 29.51 -10.56 -15.16
C ALA A 13 28.93 -9.36 -14.40
N GLU A 14 27.80 -8.83 -14.85
CA GLU A 14 26.94 -8.04 -14.00
C GLU A 14 26.65 -8.87 -12.76
N GLU A 15 26.98 -8.36 -11.58
CA GLU A 15 26.60 -8.96 -10.32
C GLU A 15 25.07 -8.94 -10.25
N GLY A 16 24.47 -10.01 -10.75
CA GLY A 16 23.04 -10.22 -10.74
C GLY A 16 22.56 -10.22 -9.29
N LEU A 17 21.59 -9.35 -9.03
CA LEU A 17 20.80 -9.35 -7.82
C LEU A 17 20.32 -10.78 -7.56
N SER A 18 20.89 -11.49 -6.60
CA SER A 18 20.49 -12.85 -6.27
C SER A 18 19.10 -12.79 -5.60
N VAL A 19 18.07 -13.03 -6.39
CA VAL A 19 16.71 -13.27 -5.88
C VAL A 19 16.70 -14.72 -5.39
N ASP A 20 16.84 -14.89 -4.08
CA ASP A 20 16.70 -16.21 -3.47
C ASP A 20 15.21 -16.58 -3.39
N LEU A 21 14.72 -17.28 -4.41
CA LEU A 21 13.34 -17.76 -4.51
C LEU A 21 13.08 -19.03 -3.68
N ASN A 22 14.08 -19.58 -2.99
CA ASN A 22 14.00 -20.95 -2.44
C ASN A 22 14.27 -21.04 -0.94
N SER A 23 13.78 -20.12 -0.12
CA SER A 23 13.88 -20.25 1.35
C SER A 23 12.67 -20.96 1.96
N GLY A 24 12.38 -22.17 1.47
CA GLY A 24 11.47 -23.11 2.10
C GLY A 24 12.20 -24.03 3.07
N ARG A 25 12.06 -23.83 4.38
CA ARG A 25 12.33 -24.82 5.44
C ARG A 25 13.75 -25.43 5.48
N GLY A 26 14.76 -24.62 5.65
CA GLY A 26 16.10 -25.06 6.06
C GLY A 26 16.68 -24.01 6.96
N GLY A 27 17.33 -24.37 8.05
CA GLY A 27 17.90 -23.43 9.02
C GLY A 27 18.93 -22.51 8.40
N GLU A 28 18.47 -21.46 7.74
CA GLU A 28 19.32 -20.40 7.23
C GLU A 28 19.97 -19.69 8.42
N ALA A 29 21.28 -19.49 8.33
CA ALA A 29 22.00 -18.68 9.29
C ALA A 29 21.33 -17.32 9.40
N GLN A 30 20.96 -16.92 10.63
CA GLN A 30 20.28 -15.65 10.86
C GLN A 30 21.19 -14.53 10.34
N ARG A 31 20.65 -13.69 9.43
CA ARG A 31 21.38 -12.54 8.88
C ARG A 31 21.92 -11.67 10.02
N VAL A 32 23.19 -11.36 9.97
CA VAL A 32 23.82 -10.37 10.86
C VAL A 32 23.59 -9.00 10.25
N ASP A 33 22.92 -8.14 10.98
CA ASP A 33 22.75 -6.74 10.62
C ASP A 33 23.97 -5.96 11.10
N ASP A 34 24.87 -5.63 10.17
CA ASP A 34 26.09 -4.86 10.44
C ASP A 34 25.88 -3.34 10.33
N GLY A 35 24.65 -2.92 10.07
CA GLY A 35 24.28 -1.52 9.94
C GLY A 35 24.64 -0.85 8.62
N THR A 36 25.26 -1.57 7.68
CA THR A 36 25.69 -1.00 6.37
C THR A 36 24.57 -0.96 5.34
N GLU A 37 23.55 -1.80 5.52
CA GLU A 37 22.42 -1.92 4.59
C GLU A 37 21.18 -1.17 5.10
N PHE A 38 20.41 -0.66 4.13
CA PHE A 38 19.00 -0.30 4.29
C PHE A 38 18.19 -1.39 3.59
N LYS A 39 17.82 -2.43 4.33
CA LYS A 39 17.19 -3.63 3.76
C LYS A 39 15.68 -3.57 3.92
N VAL A 40 14.98 -3.46 2.78
CA VAL A 40 13.53 -3.29 2.72
C VAL A 40 12.84 -4.62 2.49
N CYS A 41 11.78 -4.87 3.27
CA CYS A 41 10.82 -5.94 3.03
C CYS A 41 9.80 -5.42 2.01
N ALA A 42 9.74 -5.98 0.82
CA ALA A 42 8.89 -5.49 -0.26
C ALA A 42 8.20 -6.63 -0.99
N ASP A 43 7.11 -6.33 -1.67
CA ASP A 43 6.49 -7.26 -2.61
C ASP A 43 7.20 -7.18 -3.97
N GLN A 44 7.39 -8.33 -4.57
CA GLN A 44 8.07 -8.46 -5.86
C GLN A 44 7.18 -8.13 -7.07
N ASP A 45 5.85 -8.04 -6.87
CA ASP A 45 4.87 -7.81 -7.93
C ASP A 45 3.65 -7.07 -7.39
N ASN A 46 3.82 -5.87 -6.86
CA ASN A 46 2.76 -5.04 -6.27
C ASN A 46 2.87 -3.57 -6.67
N LEU A 47 2.93 -3.30 -7.98
CA LEU A 47 2.82 -1.91 -8.43
C LEU A 47 1.47 -1.29 -8.02
N PRO A 48 1.46 -0.03 -7.65
CA PRO A 48 2.49 0.99 -7.76
C PRO A 48 3.54 1.03 -6.63
N TYR A 49 3.43 0.18 -5.59
CA TYR A 49 4.28 0.25 -4.40
C TYR A 49 5.70 -0.26 -4.68
N SER A 50 5.81 -1.52 -5.05
CA SER A 50 7.09 -2.17 -5.29
C SER A 50 6.99 -3.29 -6.31
N ASN A 51 8.11 -3.58 -6.96
CA ASN A 51 8.33 -4.80 -7.71
C ASN A 51 9.83 -5.16 -7.69
N ASN A 52 10.17 -6.33 -8.22
CA ASN A 52 11.56 -6.81 -8.26
C ASN A 52 12.45 -6.05 -9.26
N LYS A 53 11.86 -5.17 -10.09
CA LYS A 53 12.58 -4.25 -10.98
C LYS A 53 12.81 -2.87 -10.37
N MET A 54 12.39 -2.65 -9.10
CA MET A 54 12.48 -1.37 -8.37
C MET A 54 11.74 -0.21 -9.08
N GLU A 55 10.62 -0.50 -9.72
CA GLU A 55 9.84 0.48 -10.48
C GLU A 55 8.73 1.15 -9.67
N GLY A 56 8.40 0.67 -8.46
CA GLY A 56 7.37 1.23 -7.62
C GLY A 56 7.77 2.52 -6.90
N PHE A 57 6.79 3.34 -6.50
CA PHE A 57 7.06 4.59 -5.79
C PHE A 57 7.70 4.37 -4.41
N GLU A 58 7.37 3.29 -3.71
CA GLU A 58 8.02 2.94 -2.44
C GLU A 58 9.49 2.50 -2.67
N ASN A 59 9.80 1.85 -3.81
CA ASN A 59 11.19 1.60 -4.19
C ASN A 59 11.95 2.92 -4.35
N LYS A 60 11.35 3.93 -5.00
CA LYS A 60 11.99 5.25 -5.20
C LYS A 60 12.16 6.00 -3.89
N ILE A 61 11.19 5.96 -3.00
CA ILE A 61 11.31 6.54 -1.66
C ILE A 61 12.42 5.83 -0.87
N ALA A 62 12.50 4.50 -0.93
CA ALA A 62 13.56 3.73 -0.28
C ALA A 62 14.95 4.09 -0.82
N GLU A 63 15.10 4.34 -2.14
CA GLU A 63 16.35 4.84 -2.75
C GLU A 63 16.77 6.19 -2.13
N VAL A 64 15.82 7.12 -1.97
CA VAL A 64 16.06 8.42 -1.37
C VAL A 64 16.51 8.29 0.08
N LEU A 65 15.81 7.46 0.87
CA LEU A 65 16.14 7.26 2.30
C LEU A 65 17.50 6.56 2.48
N ALA A 66 17.77 5.52 1.71
CA ALA A 66 19.04 4.79 1.76
C ALA A 66 20.24 5.72 1.43
N LYS A 67 20.09 6.57 0.39
CA LYS A 67 21.09 7.56 0.00
C LYS A 67 21.32 8.60 1.10
N ASP A 68 20.25 9.12 1.70
CA ASP A 68 20.32 10.11 2.78
C ASP A 68 21.02 9.53 4.02
N LEU A 69 20.81 8.25 4.30
CA LEU A 69 21.41 7.53 5.41
C LEU A 69 22.83 7.00 5.11
N GLY A 70 23.33 7.16 3.89
CA GLY A 70 24.63 6.62 3.47
C GLY A 70 24.69 5.09 3.52
N LYS A 71 23.57 4.41 3.31
CA LYS A 71 23.47 2.95 3.38
C LYS A 71 23.23 2.33 2.00
N LYS A 72 23.70 1.10 1.83
CA LYS A 72 23.41 0.28 0.63
C LYS A 72 21.94 -0.15 0.68
N LEU A 73 21.15 0.19 -0.35
CA LEU A 73 19.79 -0.31 -0.49
C LEU A 73 19.79 -1.76 -0.94
N THR A 74 19.09 -2.60 -0.20
CA THR A 74 18.87 -4.01 -0.54
C THR A 74 17.44 -4.40 -0.21
N TYR A 75 16.98 -5.53 -0.77
CA TYR A 75 15.60 -5.97 -0.61
C TYR A 75 15.52 -7.43 -0.14
N GLN A 76 14.47 -7.71 0.62
CA GLN A 76 13.91 -9.04 0.78
C GLN A 76 12.53 -9.03 0.14
N PHE A 77 12.39 -9.71 -0.98
CA PHE A 77 11.10 -9.82 -1.65
C PHE A 77 10.27 -10.99 -1.11
N TRP A 78 9.00 -10.71 -0.92
CA TRP A 78 7.98 -11.67 -0.51
C TRP A 78 6.62 -11.13 -0.94
N TYR A 79 5.68 -11.98 -1.34
CA TYR A 79 4.33 -11.52 -1.65
C TYR A 79 3.64 -10.94 -0.42
N ASP A 80 3.09 -9.73 -0.53
CA ASP A 80 2.35 -9.06 0.56
C ASP A 80 1.00 -9.73 0.77
N ARG A 81 1.04 -10.80 1.54
CA ARG A 81 -0.09 -11.63 1.92
C ARG A 81 -0.05 -11.93 3.41
N MET A 82 -1.05 -12.68 3.87
CA MET A 82 -1.09 -13.20 5.25
C MET A 82 0.26 -13.85 5.62
N GLY A 83 0.88 -13.32 6.66
CA GLY A 83 2.20 -13.78 7.12
C GLY A 83 3.39 -13.03 6.53
N PHE A 84 3.20 -11.98 5.71
CA PHE A 84 4.29 -11.17 5.17
C PHE A 84 5.27 -10.72 6.26
N LEU A 85 4.82 -10.00 7.29
CA LEU A 85 5.68 -9.55 8.38
C LEU A 85 6.35 -10.70 9.13
N ARG A 86 5.63 -11.80 9.34
CA ARG A 86 6.18 -12.99 10.04
C ARG A 86 7.34 -13.62 9.26
N ASN A 87 7.21 -13.72 7.93
CA ASN A 87 8.18 -14.40 7.08
C ASN A 87 9.32 -13.47 6.60
N THR A 88 9.22 -12.17 6.84
CA THR A 88 10.20 -11.16 6.40
C THR A 88 10.81 -10.42 7.59
N LEU A 89 10.15 -9.38 8.07
CA LEU A 89 10.64 -8.47 9.11
C LEU A 89 10.90 -9.20 10.45
N ASN A 90 9.93 -10.00 10.91
CA ASN A 90 10.03 -10.72 12.17
C ASN A 90 11.02 -11.88 12.10
N ALA A 91 11.20 -12.48 10.92
CA ALA A 91 12.23 -13.46 10.65
C ALA A 91 13.64 -12.83 10.45
N LYS A 92 13.77 -11.50 10.65
CA LYS A 92 15.02 -10.74 10.49
C LYS A 92 15.67 -10.85 9.10
N ARG A 93 14.87 -11.14 8.08
CA ARG A 93 15.36 -11.19 6.68
C ARG A 93 15.51 -9.80 6.07
N CYS A 94 14.81 -8.82 6.62
CA CYS A 94 14.85 -7.41 6.26
C CYS A 94 14.58 -6.55 7.52
N ASP A 95 14.63 -5.24 7.39
CA ASP A 95 14.63 -4.34 8.53
C ASP A 95 13.54 -3.28 8.51
N VAL A 96 12.96 -3.04 7.32
CA VAL A 96 12.06 -1.92 7.07
C VAL A 96 10.90 -2.35 6.19
N VAL A 97 9.68 -1.90 6.51
CA VAL A 97 8.49 -1.97 5.66
C VAL A 97 8.09 -0.54 5.31
N MET A 98 7.94 -0.23 4.02
CA MET A 98 7.69 1.14 3.57
C MET A 98 6.25 1.60 3.80
N GLY A 99 5.26 0.75 3.56
CA GLY A 99 3.84 1.07 3.67
C GLY A 99 3.17 0.39 4.85
N THR A 100 2.87 1.12 5.93
CA THR A 100 2.04 0.63 7.04
C THR A 100 1.21 1.76 7.63
N THR A 101 0.12 1.43 8.31
CA THR A 101 -0.62 2.43 9.08
C THR A 101 0.15 2.79 10.35
N PRO A 102 0.09 4.06 10.80
CA PRO A 102 0.63 4.44 12.09
C PRO A 102 -0.04 3.63 13.22
N ASP A 103 0.69 3.44 14.32
CA ASP A 103 0.25 2.65 15.49
C ASP A 103 -0.14 1.18 15.16
N ASN A 104 0.45 0.60 14.13
CA ASN A 104 0.37 -0.83 13.90
C ASN A 104 0.96 -1.57 15.11
N ASP A 105 0.13 -2.34 15.82
CA ASP A 105 0.56 -3.01 17.05
C ASP A 105 1.69 -4.03 16.87
N ALA A 106 1.91 -4.51 15.65
CA ALA A 106 3.00 -5.43 15.35
C ALA A 106 4.33 -4.71 15.14
N LEU A 107 4.31 -3.39 14.91
CA LEU A 107 5.45 -2.61 14.45
C LEU A 107 5.73 -1.41 15.38
N ARG A 108 6.91 -0.84 15.24
CA ARG A 108 7.23 0.54 15.60
C ARG A 108 7.22 1.35 14.33
N THR A 109 6.46 2.44 14.31
CA THR A 109 6.22 3.22 13.09
C THR A 109 6.85 4.61 13.19
N SER A 110 7.20 5.17 12.03
CA SER A 110 7.51 6.58 11.87
C SER A 110 6.26 7.45 12.06
N LYS A 111 6.43 8.76 12.11
CA LYS A 111 5.33 9.66 11.75
C LYS A 111 4.91 9.38 10.32
N PRO A 112 3.63 9.63 9.99
CA PRO A 112 3.17 9.46 8.61
C PRO A 112 3.95 10.34 7.63
N TYR A 113 4.26 9.80 6.46
CA TYR A 113 4.94 10.55 5.40
C TYR A 113 4.04 10.87 4.21
N TYR A 114 2.87 10.21 4.09
CA TYR A 114 1.78 10.63 3.21
C TYR A 114 0.44 10.15 3.75
N ARG A 115 -0.64 10.69 3.19
CA ARG A 115 -2.01 10.30 3.48
C ARG A 115 -2.77 10.14 2.17
N SER A 116 -3.47 9.03 2.01
CA SER A 116 -4.28 8.76 0.82
C SER A 116 -5.61 8.15 1.19
N GLY A 117 -6.53 8.07 0.23
CA GLY A 117 -7.87 7.55 0.41
C GLY A 117 -8.32 6.74 -0.80
N HIS A 118 -9.57 6.27 -0.77
CA HIS A 118 -10.19 5.66 -1.93
C HIS A 118 -10.53 6.71 -3.00
N VAL A 119 -10.60 6.26 -4.24
CA VAL A 119 -10.95 7.09 -5.39
C VAL A 119 -12.02 6.41 -6.23
N PHE A 120 -12.84 7.22 -6.90
CA PHE A 120 -13.60 6.79 -8.06
C PHE A 120 -12.71 6.91 -9.29
N VAL A 121 -12.67 5.85 -10.11
CA VAL A 121 -11.99 5.84 -11.39
C VAL A 121 -12.99 5.47 -12.47
N TYR A 122 -13.14 6.29 -13.50
CA TYR A 122 -14.05 6.05 -14.62
C TYR A 122 -13.52 6.70 -15.90
N LYS A 123 -14.05 6.30 -17.07
CA LYS A 123 -13.62 6.90 -18.35
C LYS A 123 -14.04 8.35 -18.43
N LYS A 124 -13.13 9.23 -18.83
CA LYS A 124 -13.38 10.66 -18.95
C LYS A 124 -14.45 11.00 -19.99
N ASP A 125 -14.55 10.22 -21.04
CA ASP A 125 -15.54 10.35 -22.12
C ASP A 125 -16.87 9.61 -21.88
N SER A 126 -17.03 8.99 -20.70
CA SER A 126 -18.26 8.26 -20.35
C SER A 126 -19.49 9.16 -20.13
N GLY A 127 -19.29 10.46 -19.97
CA GLY A 127 -20.35 11.40 -19.60
C GLY A 127 -20.73 11.36 -18.13
N LEU A 128 -20.16 10.47 -17.33
CA LEU A 128 -20.43 10.37 -15.88
C LEU A 128 -19.88 11.60 -15.14
N LYS A 129 -20.64 12.06 -14.13
CA LYS A 129 -20.27 13.14 -13.22
C LYS A 129 -20.32 12.65 -11.79
N ILE A 130 -19.20 12.11 -11.31
CA ILE A 130 -19.10 11.50 -9.99
C ILE A 130 -18.12 12.32 -9.15
N THR A 131 -18.61 12.87 -8.03
CA THR A 131 -17.81 13.67 -7.10
C THR A 131 -17.86 13.13 -5.66
N ASN A 132 -18.90 12.39 -5.32
CA ASN A 132 -19.11 11.79 -4.01
C ASN A 132 -20.11 10.61 -4.12
N TRP A 133 -20.42 9.98 -2.99
CA TRP A 133 -21.34 8.85 -2.92
C TRP A 133 -22.80 9.18 -3.30
N ASP A 134 -23.22 10.45 -3.19
CA ASP A 134 -24.56 10.90 -3.55
C ASP A 134 -24.72 11.20 -5.05
N SER A 135 -23.67 11.09 -5.83
CA SER A 135 -23.70 11.37 -7.27
C SER A 135 -24.73 10.48 -7.97
N PRO A 136 -25.74 11.06 -8.66
CA PRO A 136 -26.85 10.30 -9.25
C PRO A 136 -26.40 9.24 -10.27
N ASP A 137 -25.28 9.48 -10.92
CA ASP A 137 -24.73 8.57 -11.94
C ASP A 137 -24.26 7.23 -11.34
N LEU A 138 -23.90 7.19 -10.06
CA LEU A 138 -23.55 5.93 -9.38
C LEU A 138 -24.72 4.93 -9.36
N LYS A 139 -25.97 5.41 -9.27
CA LYS A 139 -27.17 4.56 -9.26
C LYS A 139 -27.45 3.88 -10.61
N LYS A 140 -26.80 4.36 -11.67
CA LYS A 140 -26.94 3.82 -13.03
C LYS A 140 -25.72 3.04 -13.48
N SER A 141 -24.65 3.05 -12.69
CA SER A 141 -23.35 2.51 -13.01
C SER A 141 -23.14 1.13 -12.40
N VAL A 142 -22.40 0.27 -13.09
CA VAL A 142 -21.81 -0.94 -12.51
C VAL A 142 -20.55 -0.53 -11.76
N ILE A 143 -20.56 -0.68 -10.42
CA ILE A 143 -19.51 -0.22 -9.54
C ILE A 143 -18.59 -1.39 -9.13
N GLY A 144 -17.38 -1.42 -9.65
CA GLY A 144 -16.36 -2.37 -9.20
C GLY A 144 -15.77 -1.96 -7.85
N ILE A 145 -15.78 -2.86 -6.88
CA ILE A 145 -15.26 -2.60 -5.54
C ILE A 145 -14.61 -3.84 -4.94
N VAL A 146 -13.51 -3.66 -4.22
CA VAL A 146 -12.92 -4.77 -3.46
C VAL A 146 -13.86 -5.12 -2.29
N GLY A 147 -14.35 -6.34 -2.27
CA GLY A 147 -15.25 -6.84 -1.24
C GLY A 147 -14.59 -6.77 0.15
N GLN A 148 -15.38 -6.40 1.16
CA GLN A 148 -14.93 -6.20 2.54
C GLN A 148 -13.87 -5.09 2.73
N SER A 149 -13.63 -4.26 1.71
CA SER A 149 -12.85 -3.03 1.90
C SER A 149 -13.65 -2.01 2.72
N PRO A 150 -13.00 -1.05 3.39
CA PRO A 150 -13.70 0.01 4.12
C PRO A 150 -14.72 0.78 3.28
N ALA A 151 -14.47 0.95 1.99
CA ALA A 151 -15.37 1.64 1.06
C ALA A 151 -16.71 0.90 0.82
N THR A 152 -16.83 -0.38 1.23
CA THR A 152 -18.11 -1.10 1.17
C THR A 152 -19.16 -0.55 2.16
N ILE A 153 -18.74 0.14 3.23
CA ILE A 153 -19.62 0.73 4.21
C ILE A 153 -20.41 1.88 3.59
N PRO A 154 -19.79 2.97 3.09
CA PRO A 154 -20.52 4.06 2.47
C PRO A 154 -21.28 3.61 1.21
N LEU A 155 -20.76 2.67 0.42
CA LEU A 155 -21.48 2.10 -0.71
C LEU A 155 -22.83 1.48 -0.27
N ASN A 156 -22.83 0.73 0.83
CA ASN A 156 -24.06 0.15 1.39
C ASN A 156 -25.02 1.23 1.92
N ASP A 157 -24.49 2.22 2.66
CA ASP A 157 -25.30 3.26 3.29
C ASP A 157 -25.99 4.16 2.26
N HIS A 158 -25.41 4.32 1.06
CA HIS A 158 -26.02 5.04 -0.06
C HIS A 158 -26.91 4.14 -0.95
N GLY A 159 -27.17 2.90 -0.53
CA GLY A 159 -28.06 1.97 -1.25
C GLY A 159 -27.52 1.49 -2.60
N LEU A 160 -26.20 1.46 -2.76
CA LEU A 160 -25.54 1.11 -4.03
C LEU A 160 -25.10 -0.36 -4.12
N LEU A 161 -25.46 -1.20 -3.15
CA LEU A 161 -25.09 -2.63 -3.16
C LEU A 161 -25.59 -3.37 -4.41
N GLY A 162 -26.78 -2.99 -4.90
CA GLY A 162 -27.35 -3.59 -6.11
C GLY A 162 -26.57 -3.29 -7.40
N ASN A 163 -25.73 -2.26 -7.35
CA ASN A 163 -24.89 -1.84 -8.47
C ASN A 163 -23.45 -2.37 -8.35
N ALA A 164 -23.12 -3.01 -7.22
CA ALA A 164 -21.77 -3.41 -6.91
C ALA A 164 -21.38 -4.72 -7.60
N ARG A 165 -20.23 -4.71 -8.27
CA ARG A 165 -19.51 -5.90 -8.70
C ARG A 165 -18.33 -6.13 -7.74
N PRO A 166 -18.41 -7.12 -6.82
CA PRO A 166 -17.36 -7.35 -5.84
C PRO A 166 -16.15 -8.04 -6.45
N TYR A 167 -14.98 -7.56 -6.12
CA TYR A 167 -13.69 -8.18 -6.40
C TYR A 167 -13.10 -8.78 -5.13
N ARG A 168 -12.21 -9.78 -5.28
CA ARG A 168 -11.58 -10.43 -4.14
C ARG A 168 -10.65 -9.46 -3.40
N MET A 169 -10.68 -9.49 -2.06
CA MET A 169 -9.80 -8.69 -1.22
C MET A 169 -8.33 -9.06 -1.47
N GLN A 170 -8.02 -10.34 -1.56
CA GLN A 170 -6.69 -10.81 -1.88
C GLN A 170 -6.57 -10.98 -3.38
N ARG A 171 -5.69 -10.19 -4.00
CA ARG A 171 -5.42 -10.27 -5.43
C ARG A 171 -4.99 -11.68 -5.83
N ASP A 172 -5.54 -12.21 -6.90
CA ASP A 172 -4.99 -13.37 -7.60
C ASP A 172 -3.68 -12.96 -8.28
N LEU A 173 -2.59 -13.66 -8.00
CA LEU A 173 -1.27 -13.33 -8.57
C LEU A 173 -1.19 -13.56 -10.09
N ASN A 174 -2.17 -14.25 -10.67
CA ASN A 174 -2.28 -14.37 -12.12
C ASN A 174 -2.92 -13.14 -12.77
N LEU A 175 -3.46 -12.20 -11.96
CA LEU A 175 -4.02 -10.94 -12.43
C LEU A 175 -3.04 -9.79 -12.16
N PRO A 176 -2.89 -8.85 -13.11
CA PRO A 176 -2.05 -7.66 -12.88
C PRO A 176 -2.62 -6.82 -11.74
N PRO A 177 -1.81 -6.03 -11.03
CA PRO A 177 -2.31 -5.11 -9.99
C PRO A 177 -3.33 -4.09 -10.49
N SER A 178 -3.35 -3.81 -11.81
CA SER A 178 -4.28 -2.90 -12.48
C SER A 178 -5.69 -3.45 -12.71
N TYR A 179 -5.95 -4.72 -12.44
CA TYR A 179 -7.14 -5.46 -12.91
C TYR A 179 -8.47 -4.71 -12.75
N LEU A 180 -8.66 -3.94 -11.68
CA LEU A 180 -9.88 -3.18 -11.45
C LEU A 180 -10.00 -1.99 -12.42
N VAL A 181 -8.88 -1.29 -12.63
CA VAL A 181 -8.80 -0.17 -13.59
C VAL A 181 -8.89 -0.69 -15.02
N ASP A 182 -8.32 -1.86 -15.31
CA ASP A 182 -8.41 -2.52 -16.61
C ASP A 182 -9.85 -2.88 -16.98
N ASP A 183 -10.67 -3.28 -16.00
CA ASP A 183 -12.08 -3.58 -16.23
C ASP A 183 -12.90 -2.32 -16.51
N VAL A 184 -12.52 -1.14 -15.96
CA VAL A 184 -13.07 0.15 -16.39
C VAL A 184 -12.69 0.45 -17.83
N ILE A 185 -11.43 0.23 -18.20
CA ILE A 185 -10.93 0.48 -19.56
C ILE A 185 -11.67 -0.42 -20.59
N LYS A 186 -11.89 -1.68 -20.26
CA LYS A 186 -12.64 -2.62 -21.10
C LYS A 186 -14.13 -2.29 -21.18
N GLY A 187 -14.70 -1.64 -20.16
CA GLY A 187 -16.13 -1.39 -20.01
C GLY A 187 -16.89 -2.54 -19.35
N ASP A 188 -16.18 -3.42 -18.65
CA ASP A 188 -16.78 -4.49 -17.83
C ASP A 188 -17.42 -3.92 -16.54
N ILE A 189 -16.96 -2.76 -16.08
CA ILE A 189 -17.54 -1.91 -15.05
C ILE A 189 -17.48 -0.45 -15.52
N ASP A 190 -18.38 0.38 -15.02
CA ASP A 190 -18.42 1.81 -15.36
C ASP A 190 -17.50 2.62 -14.46
N VAL A 191 -17.44 2.25 -13.17
CA VAL A 191 -16.70 2.96 -12.12
C VAL A 191 -15.97 1.96 -11.26
N ALA A 192 -14.70 2.19 -10.99
CA ALA A 192 -13.96 1.47 -9.96
C ALA A 192 -13.87 2.32 -8.68
N VAL A 193 -14.22 1.71 -7.55
CA VAL A 193 -13.89 2.21 -6.20
C VAL A 193 -12.64 1.48 -5.75
N VAL A 194 -11.53 2.17 -5.76
CA VAL A 194 -10.22 1.57 -5.53
C VAL A 194 -9.34 2.45 -4.64
N TRP A 195 -8.40 1.84 -3.96
CA TRP A 195 -7.43 2.58 -3.16
C TRP A 195 -6.62 3.56 -4.03
N GLY A 196 -6.51 4.83 -3.58
CA GLY A 196 -5.99 5.95 -4.35
C GLY A 196 -4.67 5.69 -5.08
N PRO A 197 -3.62 5.21 -4.39
CA PRO A 197 -2.36 4.89 -5.05
C PRO A 197 -2.51 3.96 -6.27
N ILE A 198 -3.34 2.92 -6.16
CA ILE A 198 -3.60 2.00 -7.28
C ILE A 198 -4.36 2.72 -8.39
N GLY A 199 -5.48 3.37 -8.04
CA GLY A 199 -6.33 4.06 -9.02
C GLY A 199 -5.59 5.17 -9.77
N GLY A 200 -4.87 6.02 -9.04
CA GLY A 200 -4.14 7.14 -9.63
C GLY A 200 -3.00 6.71 -10.54
N TYR A 201 -2.19 5.77 -10.08
CA TYR A 201 -1.05 5.27 -10.85
C TYR A 201 -1.49 4.63 -12.16
N PHE A 202 -2.41 3.67 -12.12
CA PHE A 202 -2.83 2.97 -13.34
C PHE A 202 -3.68 3.84 -14.26
N ALA A 203 -4.43 4.81 -13.72
CA ALA A 203 -5.08 5.81 -14.54
C ALA A 203 -4.06 6.69 -15.29
N LYS A 204 -2.97 7.10 -14.63
CA LYS A 204 -1.89 7.89 -15.24
C LYS A 204 -1.14 7.11 -16.34
N GLN A 205 -0.99 5.79 -16.18
CA GLN A 205 -0.34 4.92 -17.17
C GLN A 205 -1.26 4.54 -18.34
N SER A 206 -2.58 4.76 -18.20
CA SER A 206 -3.56 4.36 -19.19
C SER A 206 -3.47 5.21 -20.46
N LYS A 207 -3.61 4.55 -21.62
CA LYS A 207 -3.81 5.23 -22.92
C LYS A 207 -5.24 5.75 -23.09
N VAL A 208 -6.20 5.16 -22.36
CA VAL A 208 -7.59 5.63 -22.30
C VAL A 208 -7.66 6.73 -21.24
N PRO A 209 -8.17 7.92 -21.57
CA PRO A 209 -8.31 8.99 -20.59
C PRO A 209 -9.27 8.58 -19.46
N LEU A 210 -8.77 8.56 -18.23
CA LEU A 210 -9.54 8.24 -17.03
C LEU A 210 -9.66 9.47 -16.14
N GLU A 211 -10.79 9.59 -15.48
CA GLU A 211 -11.01 10.52 -14.38
C GLU A 211 -10.74 9.81 -13.08
N VAL A 212 -10.01 10.49 -12.18
CA VAL A 212 -9.69 9.99 -10.83
C VAL A 212 -10.18 11.02 -9.83
N VAL A 213 -11.20 10.67 -9.08
CA VAL A 213 -11.83 11.57 -8.11
C VAL A 213 -11.64 11.02 -6.71
N MET A 214 -10.96 11.78 -5.85
CA MET A 214 -10.81 11.44 -4.45
C MET A 214 -12.19 11.39 -3.79
N ILE A 215 -12.50 10.28 -3.13
CA ILE A 215 -13.75 10.14 -2.40
C ILE A 215 -13.66 10.99 -1.14
N PRO A 216 -14.61 11.91 -0.89
CA PRO A 216 -14.64 12.71 0.33
C PRO A 216 -14.71 11.83 1.58
N GLU A 217 -14.23 12.34 2.70
CA GLU A 217 -14.33 11.64 3.98
C GLU A 217 -15.80 11.33 4.30
N TYR A 218 -16.04 10.07 4.61
CA TYR A 218 -17.38 9.60 4.95
C TYR A 218 -17.58 9.64 6.46
N GLU A 219 -18.54 10.45 6.92
CA GLU A 219 -18.94 10.52 8.30
C GLU A 219 -20.32 9.89 8.49
N ASN A 220 -20.38 8.85 9.29
CA ASN A 220 -21.61 8.24 9.74
C ASN A 220 -21.62 8.23 11.27
N GLU A 221 -22.66 8.76 11.90
CA GLU A 221 -22.79 8.83 13.35
C GLU A 221 -22.69 7.46 14.03
N ASN A 222 -23.15 6.40 13.36
CA ASN A 222 -23.17 5.04 13.86
C ASN A 222 -21.93 4.21 13.48
N VAL A 223 -21.27 4.56 12.39
CA VAL A 223 -20.10 3.85 11.87
C VAL A 223 -19.08 4.88 11.43
N LYS A 224 -17.99 5.01 12.15
CA LYS A 224 -16.87 5.84 11.71
C LYS A 224 -16.15 5.13 10.58
N GLY A 225 -16.67 5.23 9.37
CA GLY A 225 -16.00 4.87 8.15
C GLY A 225 -14.93 5.90 7.86
N LYS A 226 -13.73 5.46 7.54
CA LYS A 226 -12.66 6.34 7.05
C LYS A 226 -12.38 6.03 5.61
N GLU A 227 -12.28 7.09 4.82
CA GLU A 227 -11.82 7.01 3.45
C GLU A 227 -10.32 7.25 3.32
N PHE A 228 -9.70 7.88 4.33
CA PHE A 228 -8.31 8.28 4.30
C PHE A 228 -7.48 7.60 5.39
N TRP A 229 -6.27 7.22 5.04
CA TRP A 229 -5.29 6.64 5.96
C TRP A 229 -3.96 7.36 5.85
N ASN A 230 -3.39 7.64 7.00
CA ASN A 230 -2.00 8.00 7.13
C ASN A 230 -1.12 6.77 6.89
N ILE A 231 -0.04 6.94 6.15
CA ILE A 231 0.92 5.88 5.83
C ILE A 231 2.29 6.22 6.40
N SER A 232 2.88 5.24 7.06
CA SER A 232 4.13 5.33 7.79
C SER A 232 5.11 4.23 7.36
N VAL A 233 6.37 4.42 7.69
CA VAL A 233 7.39 3.36 7.63
C VAL A 233 7.34 2.55 8.93
N GLY A 234 7.49 1.23 8.83
CA GLY A 234 7.49 0.31 9.96
C GLY A 234 8.82 -0.43 10.13
N VAL A 235 9.20 -0.67 11.39
CA VAL A 235 10.33 -1.51 11.78
C VAL A 235 9.91 -2.44 12.92
N ARG A 236 10.75 -3.39 13.33
CA ARG A 236 10.49 -4.20 14.51
C ARG A 236 10.34 -3.33 15.75
N LYS A 237 9.51 -3.73 16.70
CA LYS A 237 9.24 -2.95 17.93
C LYS A 237 10.49 -2.59 18.73
N ALA A 238 11.48 -3.46 18.72
CA ALA A 238 12.74 -3.26 19.43
C ALA A 238 13.65 -2.22 18.77
N ASP A 239 13.50 -1.95 17.48
CA ASP A 239 14.43 -1.17 16.66
C ASP A 239 14.18 0.35 16.81
N LYS A 240 14.33 0.87 18.06
CA LYS A 240 14.08 2.29 18.40
C LYS A 240 15.00 3.25 17.65
N GLU A 241 16.27 2.92 17.58
CA GLU A 241 17.27 3.75 16.92
C GLU A 241 17.06 3.80 15.41
N ARG A 242 16.72 2.66 14.82
CA ARG A 242 16.45 2.56 13.38
C ARG A 242 15.28 3.45 12.98
N ILE A 243 14.16 3.39 13.71
CA ILE A 243 13.01 4.24 13.36
C ILE A 243 13.29 5.73 13.56
N ALA A 244 14.07 6.10 14.56
CA ALA A 244 14.49 7.50 14.77
C ALA A 244 15.36 8.00 13.62
N MET A 245 16.28 7.18 13.14
CA MET A 245 17.15 7.46 12.00
C MET A 245 16.33 7.63 10.70
N ILE A 246 15.37 6.72 10.47
CA ILE A 246 14.44 6.77 9.32
C ILE A 246 13.55 8.02 9.40
N GLN A 247 13.05 8.37 10.59
CA GLN A 247 12.26 9.59 10.78
C GLN A 247 13.04 10.84 10.38
N GLY A 248 14.29 10.94 10.79
CA GLY A 248 15.16 12.05 10.37
C GLY A 248 15.36 12.12 8.87
N ALA A 249 15.53 10.97 8.20
CA ALA A 249 15.64 10.91 6.75
C ALA A 249 14.34 11.30 6.03
N LEU A 250 13.18 10.85 6.54
CA LEU A 250 11.86 11.25 6.03
C LEU A 250 11.67 12.77 6.14
N ASP A 251 12.02 13.34 7.30
CA ASP A 251 11.86 14.79 7.56
C ASP A 251 12.72 15.64 6.62
N ARG A 252 13.95 15.21 6.32
CA ARG A 252 14.86 15.90 5.38
C ARG A 252 14.47 15.79 3.92
N ASN A 253 13.70 14.77 3.56
CA ASN A 253 13.39 14.48 2.17
C ASN A 253 11.89 14.63 1.82
N LYS A 254 11.12 15.39 2.62
CA LYS A 254 9.67 15.60 2.40
C LYS A 254 9.34 16.02 0.96
N ASP A 255 10.03 17.03 0.48
CA ASP A 255 9.77 17.57 -0.88
C ASP A 255 10.05 16.54 -1.98
N LYS A 256 11.11 15.74 -1.81
CA LYS A 256 11.40 14.66 -2.78
C LYS A 256 10.38 13.54 -2.74
N ILE A 257 9.90 13.22 -1.55
CA ILE A 257 8.85 12.21 -1.36
C ILE A 257 7.56 12.70 -2.02
N GLU A 258 7.17 13.95 -1.80
CA GLU A 258 6.01 14.57 -2.45
C GLU A 258 6.15 14.60 -3.97
N GLN A 259 7.34 14.95 -4.47
CA GLN A 259 7.64 14.89 -5.91
C GLN A 259 7.45 13.47 -6.46
N ILE A 260 7.96 12.44 -5.78
CA ILE A 260 7.77 11.03 -6.21
C ILE A 260 6.29 10.67 -6.24
N LEU A 261 5.52 11.00 -5.20
CA LEU A 261 4.08 10.75 -5.18
C LEU A 261 3.37 11.39 -6.38
N ASN A 262 3.69 12.64 -6.68
CA ASN A 262 3.15 13.37 -7.83
C ASN A 262 3.57 12.76 -9.18
N GLU A 263 4.84 12.38 -9.32
CA GLU A 263 5.37 11.73 -10.53
C GLU A 263 4.69 10.39 -10.80
N TYR A 264 4.36 9.65 -9.76
CA TYR A 264 3.63 8.39 -9.87
C TYR A 264 2.11 8.57 -9.99
N GLY A 265 1.60 9.79 -9.86
CA GLY A 265 0.16 10.08 -9.91
C GLY A 265 -0.58 9.52 -8.69
N ILE A 266 0.08 9.48 -7.54
CA ILE A 266 -0.52 9.00 -6.29
C ILE A 266 -1.41 10.09 -5.72
N PRO A 267 -2.76 9.91 -5.68
CA PRO A 267 -3.65 10.86 -5.02
C PRO A 267 -3.34 10.89 -3.53
N HIS A 268 -3.07 12.09 -2.99
CA HIS A 268 -2.76 12.25 -1.58
C HIS A 268 -3.28 13.58 -1.04
N VAL A 269 -3.45 13.64 0.25
CA VAL A 269 -3.93 14.81 1.00
C VAL A 269 -2.98 15.09 2.16
N PRO A 270 -3.04 16.26 2.77
CA PRO A 270 -2.21 16.57 3.95
C PRO A 270 -2.37 15.52 5.05
N VAL A 271 -1.25 15.15 5.67
CA VAL A 271 -1.22 14.27 6.83
C VAL A 271 -2.00 14.92 7.99
N VAL A 272 -2.85 14.14 8.65
CA VAL A 272 -3.57 14.57 9.86
C VAL A 272 -2.97 13.85 11.06
N GLU A 273 -2.32 14.58 11.96
CA GLU A 273 -1.73 13.99 13.16
C GLU A 273 -2.81 13.44 14.11
N GLY A 274 -2.52 12.28 14.69
CA GLY A 274 -3.45 11.61 15.62
C GLY A 274 -4.64 10.92 14.96
N ASP A 275 -4.76 10.98 13.64
CA ASP A 275 -5.80 10.26 12.90
C ASP A 275 -5.47 8.76 12.80
N ASN A 276 -5.88 8.03 13.83
CA ASN A 276 -5.59 6.63 14.04
C ASN A 276 -6.85 5.78 14.07
N LEU A 277 -7.10 5.04 13.00
CA LEU A 277 -8.25 4.15 12.87
C LEU A 277 -8.30 3.10 14.00
N MET A 278 -7.14 2.53 14.34
CA MET A 278 -7.04 1.46 15.33
C MET A 278 -7.39 1.92 16.74
N LYS A 279 -6.98 3.13 17.15
CA LYS A 279 -7.34 3.70 18.47
C LYS A 279 -8.84 3.95 18.57
N THR A 280 -9.48 4.44 17.50
CA THR A 280 -10.90 4.73 17.48
C THR A 280 -11.74 3.45 17.55
N TYR A 281 -11.31 2.41 16.84
CA TYR A 281 -11.98 1.10 16.87
C TYR A 281 -11.85 0.41 18.23
N ARG A 282 -10.71 0.52 18.92
CA ARG A 282 -10.51 0.00 20.27
C ARG A 282 -11.35 0.72 21.31
N LYS A 283 -11.45 2.07 21.26
CA LYS A 283 -12.33 2.84 22.16
C LYS A 283 -13.79 2.39 22.01
N GLY A 284 -14.27 2.18 20.80
CA GLY A 284 -15.62 1.67 20.56
C GLY A 284 -15.86 0.27 21.11
N LYS A 285 -14.88 -0.64 21.00
CA LYS A 285 -14.98 -2.00 21.59
C LYS A 285 -15.01 -1.97 23.11
N THR A 286 -14.16 -1.15 23.74
CA THR A 286 -14.10 -1.04 25.21
C THR A 286 -15.42 -0.52 25.76
N GLN A 287 -16.02 0.51 25.16
CA GLN A 287 -17.32 1.03 25.59
C GLN A 287 -18.49 0.06 25.36
N SER A 288 -18.45 -0.75 24.30
CA SER A 288 -19.49 -1.76 24.06
C SER A 288 -19.36 -2.99 24.98
N GLN A 289 -18.18 -3.30 25.47
CA GLN A 289 -17.93 -4.36 26.42
C GLN A 289 -18.32 -3.95 27.86
N GLU A 290 -18.04 -2.70 28.26
CA GLU A 290 -18.49 -2.16 29.54
C GLU A 290 -20.02 -2.11 29.64
N LYS A 291 -20.72 -1.69 28.58
CA LYS A 291 -22.21 -1.70 28.55
C LYS A 291 -22.82 -3.11 28.60
N ARG A 292 -22.09 -4.16 28.22
CA ARG A 292 -22.56 -5.56 28.32
C ARG A 292 -22.26 -6.21 29.67
N GLY A 293 -21.27 -5.69 30.40
CA GLY A 293 -20.91 -6.18 31.73
C GLY A 293 -21.96 -5.89 32.82
N ASP A 294 -22.74 -4.81 32.66
CA ASP A 294 -23.73 -4.37 33.65
C ASP A 294 -25.11 -5.01 33.48
N ALA A 295 -25.31 -5.92 32.54
CA ALA A 295 -26.60 -6.51 32.20
C ALA A 295 -26.81 -7.96 32.67
N ILE A 296 -26.03 -8.46 33.61
CA ILE A 296 -26.28 -9.78 34.23
C ILE A 296 -27.06 -9.56 35.52
N PRO A 297 -28.34 -9.92 35.59
CA PRO A 297 -29.08 -9.89 36.85
C PRO A 297 -28.51 -10.96 37.80
N LYS A 298 -28.10 -10.55 38.98
CA LYS A 298 -27.83 -11.51 40.07
C LYS A 298 -29.16 -12.16 40.44
N THR A 299 -29.31 -13.43 40.07
CA THR A 299 -30.40 -14.25 40.62
C THR A 299 -30.02 -14.63 42.06
N GLU A 300 -30.90 -14.24 42.98
CA GLU A 300 -30.92 -14.74 44.37
C GLU A 300 -31.26 -16.24 44.41
#